data_1f30da6ce6919953b23fe9f7a847967a
#
_entry.id   1f30da6ce6919953b23fe9f7a847967a
#
_cell.length_a   1.000
_cell.length_b   1.000
_cell.length_c   1.000
_cell.angle_alpha   90.00
_cell.angle_beta   90.00
_cell.angle_gamma   90.00
#
_symmetry.space_group_name_H-M   'P 1'
#
loop_
_entity.id
_entity.type
_entity.pdbx_description
1 polymer ?
#
loop_
_entity_poly.entity_id
_entity_poly.type
_entity_poly.pdbx_seq_one_letter_code
_entity_poly.pdbx_strand_id
1 'polypeptide(L)'
;EAFISEEEHNEMIRQSQFLKAELHRTKTACARRIAEAQTELKTCQEKITAWKRERKLKSDRLQRWLFSQFSLLNARGECKNLTDIFRDYYLQNSPARSKAARRTLQDTALETADGSLAPSLLPPSGAGECCEPKLLQYAFRHGYRPVSMAMFWWGPPPKTEIRQHGNYYPACNGKCKPILTWMLQGLDVAPARHREAGHEALTAATAGVDSLYEDDSLAVVAKPPGLLSVPGRDGLPSVYSILRERWKGRYE
;
A
#
# COMPACT_ATOMS: atom_id res chain seq x y z
N GLU A 1 23.55 -49.00 56.56
CA GLU A 1 24.29 -48.66 55.32
C GLU A 1 24.53 -50.00 54.60
N ALA A 2 23.87 -50.15 53.43
CA ALA A 2 24.07 -51.33 52.59
C ALA A 2 25.43 -51.16 51.86
N PHE A 3 26.42 -51.94 52.22
CA PHE A 3 27.71 -51.98 51.53
C PHE A 3 27.48 -52.67 50.18
N ILE A 4 27.65 -51.92 49.09
CA ILE A 4 27.68 -52.44 47.71
C ILE A 4 28.91 -53.31 47.57
N SER A 5 28.78 -54.54 47.01
CA SER A 5 29.93 -55.40 46.76
C SER A 5 30.86 -54.77 45.70
N GLU A 6 32.13 -55.17 45.73
CA GLU A 6 33.13 -54.67 44.78
C GLU A 6 32.77 -55.04 43.33
N GLU A 7 32.13 -56.17 43.14
CA GLU A 7 31.64 -56.64 41.82
C GLU A 7 30.49 -55.73 41.30
N GLU A 8 29.54 -55.43 42.15
CA GLU A 8 28.42 -54.51 41.81
C GLU A 8 28.92 -53.09 41.51
N HIS A 9 29.89 -52.61 42.27
CA HIS A 9 30.51 -51.30 42.01
C HIS A 9 31.22 -51.28 40.66
N ASN A 10 32.00 -52.31 40.33
CA ASN A 10 32.69 -52.43 39.04
C ASN A 10 31.72 -52.55 37.86
N GLU A 11 30.61 -53.27 38.03
CA GLU A 11 29.58 -53.38 37.00
C GLU A 11 28.87 -52.02 36.78
N MET A 12 28.58 -51.26 37.81
CA MET A 12 28.03 -49.91 37.67
C MET A 12 28.96 -48.94 36.92
N ILE A 13 30.29 -49.07 37.16
CA ILE A 13 31.28 -48.27 36.43
C ILE A 13 31.27 -48.65 34.95
N ARG A 14 31.26 -49.95 34.59
CA ARG A 14 31.20 -50.38 33.20
C ARG A 14 29.95 -49.93 32.49
N GLN A 15 28.78 -50.03 33.13
CA GLN A 15 27.51 -49.55 32.59
C GLN A 15 27.53 -48.05 32.37
N SER A 16 28.07 -47.29 33.35
CA SER A 16 28.20 -45.84 33.22
C SER A 16 29.11 -45.42 32.05
N GLN A 17 30.24 -46.11 31.86
CA GLN A 17 31.15 -45.89 30.77
C GLN A 17 30.52 -46.23 29.39
N PHE A 18 29.80 -47.35 29.33
CA PHE A 18 29.07 -47.73 28.13
C PHE A 18 28.02 -46.70 27.74
N LEU A 19 27.18 -46.30 28.70
CA LEU A 19 26.15 -45.28 28.46
C LEU A 19 26.71 -43.91 28.06
N LYS A 20 27.84 -43.52 28.65
CA LYS A 20 28.56 -42.30 28.25
C LYS A 20 29.07 -42.36 26.79
N ALA A 21 29.62 -43.50 26.41
CA ALA A 21 30.11 -43.72 25.04
C ALA A 21 28.96 -43.71 24.04
N GLU A 22 27.83 -44.36 24.37
CA GLU A 22 26.65 -44.40 23.53
C GLU A 22 26.00 -43.03 23.38
N LEU A 23 25.88 -42.26 24.47
CA LEU A 23 25.42 -40.90 24.43
C LEU A 23 26.30 -40.00 23.57
N HIS A 24 27.63 -40.18 23.65
CA HIS A 24 28.56 -39.42 22.82
C HIS A 24 28.38 -39.74 21.34
N ARG A 25 28.27 -41.02 20.97
CA ARG A 25 28.02 -41.47 19.58
C ARG A 25 26.72 -40.88 19.04
N THR A 26 25.64 -40.94 19.83
CA THR A 26 24.33 -40.40 19.46
C THR A 26 24.37 -38.89 19.27
N LYS A 27 24.99 -38.16 20.20
CA LYS A 27 25.17 -36.70 20.09
C LYS A 27 25.95 -36.32 18.82
N THR A 28 27.03 -37.04 18.51
CA THR A 28 27.87 -36.79 17.31
C THR A 28 27.08 -37.06 16.02
N ALA A 29 26.34 -38.19 15.97
CA ALA A 29 25.50 -38.52 14.83
C ALA A 29 24.39 -37.52 14.60
N CYS A 30 23.72 -37.09 15.68
CA CYS A 30 22.68 -36.03 15.62
C CYS A 30 23.26 -34.68 15.17
N ALA A 31 24.40 -34.27 15.72
CA ALA A 31 25.08 -33.04 15.34
C ALA A 31 25.43 -33.01 13.84
N ARG A 32 25.93 -34.14 13.31
CA ARG A 32 26.21 -34.27 11.87
C ARG A 32 24.95 -34.13 11.04
N ARG A 33 23.86 -34.81 11.37
CA ARG A 33 22.59 -34.72 10.65
C ARG A 33 21.99 -33.32 10.68
N ILE A 34 22.10 -32.63 11.83
CA ILE A 34 21.67 -31.24 11.96
C ILE A 34 22.49 -30.31 11.05
N ALA A 35 23.81 -30.48 11.03
CA ALA A 35 24.69 -29.68 10.17
C ALA A 35 24.42 -29.90 8.67
N GLU A 36 24.20 -31.15 8.26
CA GLU A 36 23.80 -31.50 6.88
C GLU A 36 22.47 -30.82 6.52
N ALA A 37 21.44 -30.98 7.35
CA ALA A 37 20.12 -30.36 7.12
C ALA A 37 20.18 -28.82 7.11
N GLN A 38 20.99 -28.20 7.97
CA GLN A 38 21.21 -26.76 7.97
C GLN A 38 21.88 -26.28 6.66
N THR A 39 22.81 -27.04 6.13
CA THR A 39 23.49 -26.73 4.87
C THR A 39 22.50 -26.81 3.70
N GLU A 40 21.68 -27.86 3.65
CA GLU A 40 20.63 -27.99 2.64
C GLU A 40 19.61 -26.85 2.71
N LEU A 41 19.16 -26.52 3.94
CA LEU A 41 18.22 -25.41 4.17
C LEU A 41 18.80 -24.08 3.66
N LYS A 42 20.05 -23.78 3.98
CA LYS A 42 20.74 -22.58 3.50
C LYS A 42 20.80 -22.52 1.98
N THR A 43 21.18 -23.63 1.35
CA THR A 43 21.23 -23.74 -0.13
C THR A 43 19.86 -23.51 -0.76
N CYS A 44 18.80 -24.07 -0.18
CA CYS A 44 17.42 -23.83 -0.64
C CYS A 44 17.00 -22.38 -0.48
N GLN A 45 17.32 -21.75 0.65
CA GLN A 45 17.03 -20.34 0.90
C GLN A 45 17.74 -19.41 -0.10
N GLU A 46 19.00 -19.69 -0.41
CA GLU A 46 19.77 -18.95 -1.41
C GLU A 46 19.15 -19.06 -2.81
N LYS A 47 18.75 -20.27 -3.23
CA LYS A 47 18.04 -20.50 -4.49
C LYS A 47 16.71 -19.75 -4.56
N ILE A 48 15.90 -19.82 -3.50
CA ILE A 48 14.62 -19.09 -3.41
C ILE A 48 14.85 -17.59 -3.53
N THR A 49 15.87 -17.06 -2.88
CA THR A 49 16.21 -15.64 -2.93
C THR A 49 16.63 -15.21 -4.33
N ALA A 50 17.46 -16.01 -4.99
CA ALA A 50 17.86 -15.77 -6.38
C ALA A 50 16.66 -15.78 -7.34
N TRP A 51 15.76 -16.76 -7.22
CA TRP A 51 14.54 -16.82 -8.04
C TRP A 51 13.57 -15.65 -7.79
N LYS A 52 13.43 -15.23 -6.54
CA LYS A 52 12.61 -14.04 -6.21
C LYS A 52 13.18 -12.79 -6.88
N ARG A 53 14.50 -12.62 -6.86
CA ARG A 53 15.18 -11.50 -7.52
C ARG A 53 15.01 -11.54 -9.03
N GLU A 54 15.22 -12.68 -9.66
CA GLU A 54 15.04 -12.87 -11.09
C GLU A 54 13.60 -12.61 -11.53
N ARG A 55 12.62 -13.17 -10.80
CA ARG A 55 11.21 -12.91 -11.06
C ARG A 55 10.88 -11.43 -10.99
N LYS A 56 11.40 -10.72 -9.98
CA LYS A 56 11.18 -9.27 -9.84
C LYS A 56 11.73 -8.52 -11.06
N LEU A 57 12.95 -8.79 -11.47
CA LEU A 57 13.56 -8.16 -12.65
C LEU A 57 12.75 -8.39 -13.92
N LYS A 58 12.28 -9.62 -14.15
CA LYS A 58 11.44 -9.96 -15.31
C LYS A 58 10.08 -9.23 -15.24
N SER A 59 9.47 -9.18 -14.07
CA SER A 59 8.20 -8.47 -13.85
C SER A 59 8.34 -6.97 -14.09
N ASP A 60 9.40 -6.35 -13.57
CA ASP A 60 9.67 -4.92 -13.74
C ASP A 60 9.95 -4.56 -15.22
N ARG A 61 10.66 -5.44 -15.95
CA ARG A 61 10.89 -5.27 -17.39
C ARG A 61 9.58 -5.36 -18.18
N LEU A 62 8.76 -6.37 -17.89
CA LEU A 62 7.45 -6.54 -18.53
C LEU A 62 6.53 -5.36 -18.26
N GLN A 63 6.48 -4.87 -17.03
CA GLN A 63 5.65 -3.73 -16.66
C GLN A 63 6.08 -2.45 -17.39
N ARG A 64 7.38 -2.19 -17.49
CA ARG A 64 7.90 -1.05 -18.28
C ARG A 64 7.54 -1.17 -19.75
N TRP A 65 7.70 -2.34 -20.33
CA TRP A 65 7.32 -2.59 -21.72
C TRP A 65 5.81 -2.37 -21.93
N LEU A 66 4.95 -2.90 -21.05
CA LEU A 66 3.51 -2.67 -21.11
C LEU A 66 3.18 -1.18 -21.06
N PHE A 67 3.74 -0.43 -20.12
CA PHE A 67 3.48 1.01 -20.03
C PHE A 67 3.94 1.79 -21.26
N SER A 68 5.00 1.36 -21.92
CA SER A 68 5.47 1.98 -23.16
C SER A 68 4.49 1.78 -24.34
N GLN A 69 3.61 0.78 -24.27
CA GLN A 69 2.58 0.55 -25.29
C GLN A 69 1.31 1.40 -25.07
N PHE A 70 1.14 1.98 -23.89
CA PHE A 70 -0.03 2.80 -23.58
C PHE A 70 0.20 4.26 -24.02
N SER A 71 -0.43 4.63 -25.14
CA SER A 71 -0.50 6.02 -25.61
C SER A 71 -1.96 6.49 -25.54
N LEU A 72 -2.19 7.57 -24.81
CA LEU A 72 -3.52 8.09 -24.49
C LEU A 72 -3.72 9.45 -25.17
N LEU A 73 -4.93 9.62 -25.72
CA LEU A 73 -5.37 10.88 -26.32
C LEU A 73 -6.01 11.77 -25.26
N ASN A 74 -5.81 13.08 -25.37
CA ASN A 74 -6.62 14.05 -24.66
C ASN A 74 -7.73 14.61 -25.57
N ALA A 75 -8.60 15.43 -25.01
CA ALA A 75 -9.73 15.99 -25.78
C ALA A 75 -9.29 17.05 -26.83
N ARG A 76 -8.02 17.47 -26.85
CA ARG A 76 -7.45 18.30 -27.90
C ARG A 76 -6.91 17.48 -29.08
N GLY A 77 -6.94 16.15 -29.00
CA GLY A 77 -6.34 15.26 -29.97
C GLY A 77 -4.83 15.04 -29.80
N GLU A 78 -4.23 15.54 -28.73
CA GLU A 78 -2.82 15.33 -28.44
C GLU A 78 -2.61 13.93 -27.84
N CYS A 79 -1.54 13.24 -28.26
CA CYS A 79 -1.21 11.89 -27.80
C CYS A 79 0.00 11.93 -26.86
N LYS A 80 -0.09 11.23 -25.73
CA LYS A 80 1.00 11.12 -24.76
C LYS A 80 1.12 9.72 -24.18
N ASN A 81 2.36 9.26 -23.98
CA ASN A 81 2.60 7.98 -23.35
C ASN A 81 2.23 8.01 -21.85
N LEU A 82 1.75 6.87 -21.33
CA LEU A 82 1.35 6.73 -19.93
C LEU A 82 2.48 7.11 -18.95
N THR A 83 3.70 6.72 -19.24
CA THR A 83 4.87 7.02 -18.40
C THR A 83 5.12 8.53 -18.32
N ASP A 84 4.98 9.24 -19.45
CA ASP A 84 5.16 10.69 -19.50
C ASP A 84 4.03 11.44 -18.79
N ILE A 85 2.79 10.94 -18.91
CA ILE A 85 1.64 11.49 -18.17
C ILE A 85 1.91 11.46 -16.66
N PHE A 86 2.36 10.32 -16.13
CA PHE A 86 2.64 10.16 -14.71
C PHE A 86 3.83 11.00 -14.26
N ARG A 87 4.91 11.02 -15.05
CA ARG A 87 6.07 11.87 -14.78
C ARG A 87 5.67 13.33 -14.63
N ASP A 88 4.95 13.86 -15.62
CA ASP A 88 4.56 15.26 -15.63
C ASP A 88 3.59 15.60 -14.50
N TYR A 89 2.65 14.70 -14.21
CA TYR A 89 1.73 14.85 -13.08
C TYR A 89 2.46 14.93 -11.73
N TYR A 90 3.40 14.04 -11.48
CA TYR A 90 4.18 14.06 -10.24
C TYR A 90 5.09 15.28 -10.11
N LEU A 91 5.65 15.76 -11.22
CA LEU A 91 6.45 16.99 -11.25
C LEU A 91 5.61 18.23 -10.91
N GLN A 92 4.38 18.29 -11.37
CA GLN A 92 3.47 19.42 -11.13
C GLN A 92 2.86 19.43 -9.73
N ASN A 93 2.56 18.25 -9.18
CA ASN A 93 1.75 18.10 -7.96
C ASN A 93 2.56 17.74 -6.69
N SER A 94 3.88 17.80 -6.70
CA SER A 94 4.72 17.49 -5.54
C SER A 94 5.36 18.74 -4.94
N PRO A 95 4.70 19.41 -3.96
CA PRO A 95 5.16 20.70 -3.44
C PRO A 95 6.46 20.63 -2.62
N ALA A 96 6.72 19.53 -1.92
CA ALA A 96 7.92 19.35 -1.10
C ALA A 96 9.12 18.79 -1.87
N ARG A 97 8.89 18.16 -3.02
CA ARG A 97 9.93 17.60 -3.90
C ARG A 97 10.25 18.47 -5.10
N SER A 98 9.49 19.56 -5.35
CA SER A 98 9.64 20.34 -6.57
C SER A 98 11.00 21.06 -6.70
N LYS A 99 11.59 21.56 -5.62
CA LYS A 99 12.94 22.16 -5.66
C LYS A 99 14.06 21.11 -5.63
N ALA A 100 13.93 20.07 -4.82
CA ALA A 100 14.90 18.97 -4.76
C ALA A 100 14.76 18.04 -5.98
N ALA A 101 13.54 17.69 -6.38
CA ALA A 101 13.31 16.86 -7.56
C ALA A 101 13.62 17.61 -8.88
N ARG A 102 13.37 18.93 -9.01
CA ARG A 102 13.84 19.70 -10.15
C ARG A 102 15.37 19.78 -10.23
N ARG A 103 16.08 19.92 -9.11
CA ARG A 103 17.54 19.81 -9.08
C ARG A 103 18.02 18.39 -9.39
N THR A 104 17.41 17.36 -8.80
CA THR A 104 17.77 15.96 -9.05
C THR A 104 17.36 15.49 -10.46
N LEU A 105 16.36 16.13 -11.09
CA LEU A 105 15.91 15.83 -12.44
C LEU A 105 16.67 16.61 -13.51
N GLN A 106 17.36 17.68 -13.13
CA GLN A 106 18.30 18.42 -14.00
C GLN A 106 19.74 17.94 -13.86
N ASP A 107 20.14 17.43 -12.67
CA ASP A 107 21.51 17.07 -12.35
C ASP A 107 21.77 15.56 -12.22
N THR A 108 20.74 14.74 -12.02
CA THR A 108 20.85 13.29 -12.08
C THR A 108 19.95 12.80 -13.18
N ALA A 109 20.54 12.07 -14.13
CA ALA A 109 19.80 11.38 -15.15
C ALA A 109 18.51 10.79 -14.56
N LEU A 110 17.34 11.16 -15.10
CA LEU A 110 16.04 10.53 -14.87
C LEU A 110 16.09 9.02 -15.09
N GLU A 111 17.23 8.57 -15.51
CA GLU A 111 17.59 7.22 -15.87
C GLU A 111 18.55 6.67 -14.84
N THR A 112 18.22 5.51 -14.29
CA THR A 112 19.18 4.69 -13.56
C THR A 112 20.32 4.30 -14.52
N ALA A 113 21.46 3.85 -14.00
CA ALA A 113 22.64 3.46 -14.80
C ALA A 113 22.33 2.45 -15.94
N ASP A 114 21.13 1.86 -15.98
CA ASP A 114 20.59 0.97 -17.02
C ASP A 114 19.61 1.67 -17.99
N GLY A 115 19.50 3.01 -17.96
CA GLY A 115 18.61 3.78 -18.84
C GLY A 115 17.13 3.72 -18.44
N SER A 116 16.79 3.27 -17.22
CA SER A 116 15.41 3.18 -16.73
C SER A 116 15.02 4.38 -15.87
N LEU A 117 13.73 4.79 -15.94
CA LEU A 117 13.18 5.85 -15.07
C LEU A 117 13.25 5.47 -13.59
N ALA A 118 13.49 6.45 -12.75
CA ALA A 118 13.45 6.25 -11.31
C ALA A 118 12.11 5.61 -10.89
N PRO A 119 12.11 4.57 -10.03
CA PRO A 119 10.89 3.83 -9.65
C PRO A 119 9.77 4.71 -9.08
N SER A 120 10.12 5.88 -8.53
CA SER A 120 9.17 6.83 -7.95
C SER A 120 8.34 7.60 -8.99
N LEU A 121 8.71 7.56 -10.25
CA LEU A 121 8.04 8.26 -11.36
C LEU A 121 7.26 7.31 -12.28
N LEU A 122 7.41 5.99 -12.08
CA LEU A 122 6.68 5.01 -12.87
C LEU A 122 5.20 4.95 -12.49
N PRO A 123 4.31 4.72 -13.47
CA PRO A 123 2.92 4.43 -13.18
C PRO A 123 2.79 3.24 -12.22
N PRO A 124 1.86 3.26 -11.25
CA PRO A 124 1.60 2.10 -10.43
C PRO A 124 0.98 0.96 -11.26
N SER A 125 1.19 -0.28 -10.83
CA SER A 125 0.65 -1.46 -11.50
C SER A 125 -0.87 -1.35 -11.73
N GLY A 126 -1.33 -1.66 -12.93
CA GLY A 126 -2.73 -1.53 -13.36
C GLY A 126 -3.20 -0.09 -13.63
N ALA A 127 -2.28 0.88 -13.76
CA ALA A 127 -2.63 2.21 -14.27
C ALA A 127 -3.08 2.13 -15.74
N GLY A 128 -4.16 2.83 -16.09
CA GLY A 128 -4.75 2.80 -17.42
C GLY A 128 -5.76 1.66 -17.65
N GLU A 129 -5.86 0.70 -16.74
CA GLU A 129 -6.76 -0.45 -16.88
C GLU A 129 -8.21 -0.18 -16.40
N CYS A 130 -8.46 0.96 -15.75
CA CYS A 130 -9.81 1.34 -15.31
C CYS A 130 -10.72 1.68 -16.49
N CYS A 131 -12.05 1.62 -16.27
CA CYS A 131 -13.05 1.89 -17.31
C CYS A 131 -12.98 3.32 -17.86
N GLU A 132 -12.74 4.32 -17.00
CA GLU A 132 -12.72 5.74 -17.37
C GLU A 132 -11.71 6.05 -18.47
N PRO A 133 -10.41 5.73 -18.34
CA PRO A 133 -9.45 5.97 -19.41
C PRO A 133 -9.81 5.23 -20.71
N LYS A 134 -10.35 4.02 -20.62
CA LYS A 134 -10.73 3.21 -21.78
C LYS A 134 -11.91 3.82 -22.53
N LEU A 135 -12.92 4.29 -21.81
CA LEU A 135 -14.09 4.97 -22.40
C LEU A 135 -13.70 6.29 -23.07
N LEU A 136 -12.88 7.11 -22.39
CA LEU A 136 -12.40 8.37 -22.94
C LEU A 136 -11.52 8.13 -24.18
N GLN A 137 -10.63 7.15 -24.12
CA GLN A 137 -9.78 6.78 -25.27
C GLN A 137 -10.61 6.35 -26.47
N TYR A 138 -11.67 5.56 -26.25
CA TYR A 138 -12.61 5.17 -27.29
C TYR A 138 -13.31 6.40 -27.87
N ALA A 139 -13.87 7.25 -27.01
CA ALA A 139 -14.57 8.45 -27.42
C ALA A 139 -13.67 9.37 -28.29
N PHE A 140 -12.46 9.66 -27.84
CA PHE A 140 -11.55 10.55 -28.57
C PHE A 140 -11.07 9.94 -29.90
N ARG A 141 -10.82 8.64 -29.95
CA ARG A 141 -10.46 7.95 -31.19
C ARG A 141 -11.56 8.00 -32.26
N HIS A 142 -12.83 8.06 -31.84
CA HIS A 142 -13.97 8.10 -32.73
C HIS A 142 -14.54 9.52 -32.92
N GLY A 143 -13.83 10.54 -32.45
CA GLY A 143 -14.26 11.94 -32.56
C GLY A 143 -15.49 12.29 -31.69
N TYR A 144 -15.81 11.48 -30.70
CA TYR A 144 -16.91 11.77 -29.79
C TYR A 144 -16.46 12.75 -28.70
N ARG A 145 -17.36 13.66 -28.34
CA ARG A 145 -17.15 14.59 -27.22
C ARG A 145 -17.91 14.09 -26.00
N PRO A 146 -17.24 13.63 -24.94
CA PRO A 146 -17.90 13.23 -23.70
C PRO A 146 -18.66 14.39 -23.07
N VAL A 147 -19.91 14.16 -22.66
CA VAL A 147 -20.76 15.17 -22.01
C VAL A 147 -20.77 14.99 -20.50
N SER A 148 -20.91 13.75 -20.05
CA SER A 148 -20.88 13.40 -18.63
C SER A 148 -20.37 11.98 -18.43
N MET A 149 -19.78 11.71 -17.28
CA MET A 149 -19.29 10.39 -16.90
C MET A 149 -19.45 10.20 -15.40
N ALA A 150 -19.88 9.01 -15.00
CA ALA A 150 -19.99 8.65 -13.60
C ALA A 150 -19.54 7.20 -13.40
N MET A 151 -18.85 6.94 -12.29
CA MET A 151 -18.36 5.62 -11.92
C MET A 151 -19.12 5.08 -10.74
N PHE A 152 -19.58 3.86 -10.83
CA PHE A 152 -20.19 3.15 -9.71
C PHE A 152 -19.53 1.79 -9.52
N TRP A 153 -19.61 1.27 -8.30
CA TRP A 153 -19.07 -0.04 -7.99
C TRP A 153 -20.03 -1.15 -8.37
N TRP A 154 -19.54 -2.14 -9.10
CA TRP A 154 -20.30 -3.33 -9.46
C TRP A 154 -19.71 -4.57 -8.77
N GLY A 155 -20.50 -5.26 -7.94
CA GLY A 155 -20.11 -6.50 -7.29
C GLY A 155 -19.86 -6.38 -5.77
N PRO A 156 -19.34 -7.43 -5.15
CA PRO A 156 -19.01 -7.41 -3.72
C PRO A 156 -17.86 -6.44 -3.42
N PRO A 157 -17.77 -5.92 -2.17
CA PRO A 157 -16.69 -5.01 -1.80
C PRO A 157 -15.33 -5.72 -1.88
N PRO A 158 -14.27 -5.02 -2.29
CA PRO A 158 -12.92 -5.55 -2.22
C PRO A 158 -12.46 -5.69 -0.76
N LYS A 159 -11.50 -6.56 -0.51
CA LYS A 159 -10.99 -6.82 0.86
C LYS A 159 -10.33 -5.60 1.51
N THR A 160 -9.86 -4.65 0.71
CA THR A 160 -9.05 -3.50 1.15
C THR A 160 -9.84 -2.21 1.32
N GLU A 161 -11.04 -2.11 0.76
CA GLU A 161 -11.87 -0.92 0.80
C GLU A 161 -13.34 -1.29 0.96
N ILE A 162 -14.10 -0.49 1.72
CA ILE A 162 -15.56 -0.66 1.81
C ILE A 162 -16.19 0.04 0.61
N ARG A 163 -16.60 -0.76 -0.39
CA ARG A 163 -17.35 -0.28 -1.56
C ARG A 163 -18.66 -1.04 -1.68
N GLN A 164 -19.74 -0.33 -1.87
CA GLN A 164 -21.07 -0.92 -1.99
C GLN A 164 -21.50 -0.96 -3.45
N HIS A 165 -22.12 -2.07 -3.84
CA HIS A 165 -22.68 -2.27 -5.17
C HIS A 165 -23.66 -1.15 -5.52
N GLY A 166 -23.55 -0.59 -6.72
CA GLY A 166 -24.41 0.49 -7.21
C GLY A 166 -24.08 1.89 -6.72
N ASN A 167 -23.21 2.05 -5.71
CA ASN A 167 -22.82 3.37 -5.24
C ASN A 167 -21.75 4.00 -6.12
N TYR A 168 -21.82 5.33 -6.26
CA TYR A 168 -20.88 6.12 -7.04
C TYR A 168 -19.63 6.44 -6.22
N TYR A 169 -18.48 6.33 -6.87
CA TYR A 169 -17.17 6.61 -6.27
C TYR A 169 -16.35 7.50 -7.18
N PRO A 170 -15.58 8.44 -6.62
CA PRO A 170 -14.65 9.25 -7.41
C PRO A 170 -13.51 8.38 -7.99
N ALA A 171 -12.89 8.89 -9.04
CA ALA A 171 -11.68 8.30 -9.59
C ALA A 171 -10.58 8.17 -8.52
N CYS A 172 -9.83 7.06 -8.53
CA CYS A 172 -8.78 6.85 -7.55
C CYS A 172 -7.63 7.86 -7.74
N ASN A 173 -7.12 8.37 -6.62
CA ASN A 173 -6.07 9.41 -6.64
C ASN A 173 -4.73 8.92 -7.22
N GLY A 174 -4.39 7.64 -7.03
CA GLY A 174 -3.07 7.11 -7.38
C GLY A 174 -2.90 6.62 -8.81
N LYS A 175 -3.98 6.16 -9.45
CA LYS A 175 -3.91 5.57 -10.79
C LYS A 175 -4.69 6.36 -11.84
N CYS A 176 -5.95 6.69 -11.56
CA CYS A 176 -6.83 7.31 -12.53
C CYS A 176 -6.65 8.82 -12.60
N LYS A 177 -6.46 9.49 -11.46
CA LYS A 177 -6.36 10.96 -11.42
C LYS A 177 -5.26 11.54 -12.31
N PRO A 178 -4.00 11.03 -12.34
CA PRO A 178 -3.00 11.52 -13.27
C PRO A 178 -3.43 11.39 -14.73
N ILE A 179 -4.02 10.26 -15.09
CA ILE A 179 -4.48 9.98 -16.46
C ILE A 179 -5.62 10.93 -16.84
N LEU A 180 -6.63 11.06 -15.98
CA LEU A 180 -7.77 11.93 -16.25
C LEU A 180 -7.38 13.41 -16.31
N THR A 181 -6.43 13.84 -15.49
CA THR A 181 -5.87 15.20 -15.56
C THR A 181 -5.30 15.51 -16.94
N TRP A 182 -4.72 14.53 -17.63
CA TRP A 182 -4.25 14.67 -19.00
C TRP A 182 -5.39 14.53 -20.01
N MET A 183 -6.17 13.46 -19.94
CA MET A 183 -7.19 13.13 -20.95
C MET A 183 -8.30 14.18 -21.06
N LEU A 184 -8.68 14.80 -19.96
CA LEU A 184 -9.73 15.82 -19.93
C LEU A 184 -9.29 17.21 -20.38
N GLN A 185 -8.00 17.42 -20.71
CA GLN A 185 -7.54 18.71 -21.25
C GLN A 185 -8.19 18.99 -22.61
N GLY A 186 -8.88 20.12 -22.70
CA GLY A 186 -9.66 20.51 -23.89
C GLY A 186 -11.16 20.32 -23.73
N LEU A 187 -11.63 19.71 -22.63
CA LEU A 187 -13.02 19.72 -22.23
C LEU A 187 -13.27 20.82 -21.17
N ASP A 188 -14.46 21.39 -21.24
CA ASP A 188 -15.00 22.21 -20.15
C ASP A 188 -15.50 21.28 -19.06
N VAL A 189 -14.63 20.97 -18.12
CA VAL A 189 -14.93 20.08 -17.00
C VAL A 189 -15.42 20.91 -15.84
N ALA A 190 -16.66 20.69 -15.41
CA ALA A 190 -17.16 21.28 -14.17
C ALA A 190 -16.15 20.97 -13.05
N PRO A 191 -15.81 21.97 -12.20
CA PRO A 191 -14.96 21.72 -11.06
C PRO A 191 -15.52 20.52 -10.30
N ALA A 192 -14.64 19.57 -9.94
CA ALA A 192 -15.05 18.44 -9.13
C ALA A 192 -15.89 19.03 -8.00
N ARG A 193 -17.17 18.67 -7.94
CA ARG A 193 -17.95 18.94 -6.74
C ARG A 193 -17.21 18.14 -5.68
N HIS A 194 -16.22 18.75 -5.05
CA HIS A 194 -15.87 18.34 -3.71
C HIS A 194 -17.22 18.39 -3.01
N ARG A 195 -17.84 17.24 -2.75
CA ARG A 195 -18.70 17.19 -1.60
C ARG A 195 -17.89 17.91 -0.57
N GLU A 196 -18.40 19.05 -0.16
CA GLU A 196 -17.81 19.85 0.89
C GLU A 196 -17.85 19.00 2.15
N ALA A 197 -17.02 17.95 2.18
CA ALA A 197 -16.79 17.17 3.39
C ALA A 197 -16.41 18.13 4.53
N GLY A 198 -15.78 19.26 4.18
CA GLY A 198 -15.56 20.37 5.10
C GLY A 198 -16.84 21.07 5.54
N HIS A 199 -17.83 21.26 4.68
CA HIS A 199 -19.08 21.94 5.04
C HIS A 199 -20.04 20.99 5.79
N GLU A 200 -20.13 19.73 5.38
CA GLU A 200 -20.87 18.70 6.12
C GLU A 200 -20.20 18.39 7.47
N ALA A 201 -18.87 18.34 7.53
CA ALA A 201 -18.14 18.16 8.78
C ALA A 201 -18.24 19.39 9.69
N LEU A 202 -18.27 20.60 9.13
CA LEU A 202 -18.45 21.83 9.90
C LEU A 202 -19.88 21.98 10.41
N THR A 203 -20.91 21.67 9.61
CA THR A 203 -22.31 21.59 10.04
C THR A 203 -22.56 20.45 11.03
N ALA A 204 -21.95 19.30 10.85
CA ALA A 204 -22.01 18.20 11.81
C ALA A 204 -21.27 18.53 13.12
N ALA A 205 -20.18 19.29 13.07
CA ALA A 205 -19.48 19.76 14.26
C ALA A 205 -20.26 20.84 15.01
N THR A 206 -21.02 21.72 14.29
CA THR A 206 -21.91 22.71 14.88
C THR A 206 -23.18 22.07 15.47
N ALA A 207 -23.65 20.95 14.94
CA ALA A 207 -24.77 20.18 15.51
C ALA A 207 -24.40 19.44 16.81
N GLY A 208 -23.11 19.37 17.14
CA GLY A 208 -22.60 18.72 18.33
C GLY A 208 -22.51 17.20 18.21
N VAL A 209 -21.88 16.60 19.19
CA VAL A 209 -21.81 15.14 19.37
C VAL A 209 -22.63 14.80 20.60
N ASP A 210 -23.72 14.06 20.42
CA ASP A 210 -24.59 13.66 21.52
C ASP A 210 -23.94 12.55 22.33
N SER A 211 -23.87 12.74 23.66
CA SER A 211 -23.43 11.70 24.58
C SER A 211 -24.62 10.80 24.91
N LEU A 212 -24.52 9.52 24.56
CA LEU A 212 -25.54 8.51 24.88
C LEU A 212 -25.31 7.89 26.26
N TYR A 213 -24.05 7.84 26.69
CA TYR A 213 -23.62 7.36 27.99
C TYR A 213 -22.27 8.00 28.32
N GLU A 214 -22.05 8.33 29.59
CA GLU A 214 -20.78 8.89 30.07
C GLU A 214 -20.60 8.54 31.55
N ASP A 215 -19.44 7.99 31.89
CA ASP A 215 -18.97 7.80 33.26
C ASP A 215 -17.50 8.24 33.37
N ASP A 216 -16.83 7.94 34.49
CA ASP A 216 -15.46 8.37 34.77
C ASP A 216 -14.41 7.67 33.87
N SER A 217 -14.77 6.62 33.15
CA SER A 217 -13.84 5.78 32.37
C SER A 217 -14.25 5.60 30.92
N LEU A 218 -15.52 5.78 30.58
CA LEU A 218 -16.07 5.47 29.27
C LEU A 218 -17.13 6.50 28.84
N ALA A 219 -17.08 6.90 27.58
CA ALA A 219 -18.15 7.64 26.94
C ALA A 219 -18.61 6.96 25.66
N VAL A 220 -19.92 6.84 25.49
CA VAL A 220 -20.57 6.38 24.26
C VAL A 220 -21.27 7.57 23.61
N VAL A 221 -20.93 7.86 22.37
CA VAL A 221 -21.44 9.03 21.67
C VAL A 221 -22.07 8.69 20.32
N ALA A 222 -23.12 9.39 19.96
CA ALA A 222 -23.70 9.32 18.64
C ALA A 222 -22.89 10.20 17.67
N LYS A 223 -22.14 9.54 16.79
CA LYS A 223 -21.34 10.26 15.78
C LYS A 223 -22.20 10.59 14.55
N PRO A 224 -22.41 11.89 14.24
CA PRO A 224 -23.14 12.25 13.03
C PRO A 224 -22.41 11.80 11.76
N PRO A 225 -23.17 11.54 10.66
CA PRO A 225 -22.58 11.26 9.35
C PRO A 225 -21.65 12.39 8.91
N GLY A 226 -20.51 12.05 8.26
CA GLY A 226 -19.56 13.06 7.77
C GLY A 226 -18.54 13.55 8.79
N LEU A 227 -18.80 13.47 10.10
CA LEU A 227 -17.81 13.84 11.12
C LEU A 227 -16.70 12.79 11.24
N LEU A 228 -15.43 13.24 11.31
CA LEU A 228 -14.29 12.33 11.53
C LEU A 228 -14.31 11.79 12.98
N SER A 229 -13.87 10.54 13.19
CA SER A 229 -13.72 10.00 14.55
C SER A 229 -12.49 10.55 15.25
N VAL A 230 -11.38 10.70 14.53
CA VAL A 230 -10.10 11.25 15.00
C VAL A 230 -9.60 12.32 14.03
N PRO A 231 -8.69 13.23 14.45
CA PRO A 231 -8.16 14.28 13.59
C PRO A 231 -7.51 13.69 12.32
N GLY A 232 -7.92 14.20 11.16
CA GLY A 232 -7.31 13.94 9.87
C GLY A 232 -6.14 14.89 9.58
N ARG A 233 -5.54 14.75 8.39
CA ARG A 233 -4.43 15.62 7.93
C ARG A 233 -4.89 17.04 7.58
N ASP A 234 -6.17 17.22 7.32
CA ASP A 234 -6.75 18.48 6.81
C ASP A 234 -7.24 19.42 7.92
N GLY A 235 -6.97 19.08 9.18
CA GLY A 235 -7.37 19.91 10.34
C GLY A 235 -8.88 20.02 10.58
N LEU A 236 -9.69 19.16 9.93
CA LEU A 236 -11.14 19.16 10.09
C LEU A 236 -11.55 18.69 11.49
N PRO A 237 -12.68 19.19 12.01
CA PRO A 237 -13.23 18.74 13.29
C PRO A 237 -13.45 17.23 13.33
N SER A 238 -13.23 16.65 14.49
CA SER A 238 -13.45 15.23 14.75
C SER A 238 -14.15 15.01 16.08
N VAL A 239 -14.76 13.84 16.27
CA VAL A 239 -15.34 13.46 17.58
C VAL A 239 -14.31 13.67 18.70
N TYR A 240 -13.08 13.19 18.46
CA TYR A 240 -11.98 13.34 19.42
C TYR A 240 -11.71 14.83 19.75
N SER A 241 -11.59 15.72 18.76
CA SER A 241 -11.30 17.14 18.99
C SER A 241 -12.44 17.85 19.72
N ILE A 242 -13.70 17.51 19.39
CA ILE A 242 -14.91 18.09 20.02
C ILE A 242 -15.01 17.64 21.48
N LEU A 243 -14.85 16.35 21.75
CA LEU A 243 -14.93 15.81 23.11
C LEU A 243 -13.75 16.27 23.97
N ARG A 244 -12.55 16.35 23.41
CA ARG A 244 -11.38 16.89 24.11
C ARG A 244 -11.60 18.34 24.55
N GLU A 245 -12.20 19.16 23.72
CA GLU A 245 -12.53 20.54 24.11
C GLU A 245 -13.68 20.60 25.13
N ARG A 246 -14.72 19.74 24.97
CA ARG A 246 -15.84 19.63 25.93
C ARG A 246 -15.38 19.19 27.32
N TRP A 247 -14.40 18.33 27.40
CA TRP A 247 -13.89 17.76 28.66
C TRP A 247 -12.59 18.39 29.16
N LYS A 248 -12.19 19.50 28.56
CA LYS A 248 -10.98 20.23 28.98
C LYS A 248 -11.10 20.64 30.46
N GLY A 249 -10.11 20.18 31.28
CA GLY A 249 -10.10 20.41 32.74
C GLY A 249 -10.97 19.46 33.57
N ARG A 250 -11.61 18.45 32.95
CA ARG A 250 -12.40 17.44 33.64
C ARG A 250 -11.69 16.09 33.74
N TYR A 251 -10.89 15.77 32.73
CA TYR A 251 -10.05 14.59 32.66
C TYR A 251 -8.65 15.03 32.19
N GLU A 252 -7.69 15.05 33.11
CA GLU A 252 -6.26 15.25 32.83
C GLU A 252 -5.49 13.96 32.99
#